data_b3c2dd6a37bd9b47d51afb8d52cd9055
#
_entry.id   b3c2dd6a37bd9b47d51afb8d52cd9055
#
_cell.length_a   1.000
_cell.length_b   1.000
_cell.length_c   1.000
_cell.angle_alpha   90.00
_cell.angle_beta   90.00
_cell.angle_gamma   90.00
#
_symmetry.space_group_name_H-M   'P 1'
#
loop_
_entity.id
_entity.type
_entity.pdbx_description
1 polymer ?
#
loop_
_entity_poly.entity_id
_entity_poly.type
_entity_poly.pdbx_seq_one_letter_code
_entity_poly.pdbx_strand_id
1 'polypeptide(L)'
;MTPPQGPRWVAPLFALLGLLTVPWTVYLAFTLPHRATAHHYRLAWVGFDVALVVALFATALLAWRGRRLVIVPAVVTATLLAVDAWFDVLTSGGGQRQFSLATALLVELPLAGVCVWIAGHTVELAMRREAYLTRRLARAERLAGEERRAAVRRVR
;
A
#
# COMPACT_ATOMS: atom_id res chain seq x y z
N MET A 1 5.28 -5.90 23.98
CA MET A 1 5.18 -6.66 22.72
C MET A 1 5.26 -5.66 21.58
N THR A 2 6.42 -5.55 20.97
CA THR A 2 6.64 -4.71 19.77
C THR A 2 5.78 -5.28 18.64
N PRO A 3 5.02 -4.44 17.92
CA PRO A 3 4.29 -4.89 16.74
C PRO A 3 5.31 -5.44 15.73
N PRO A 4 4.97 -6.49 14.97
CA PRO A 4 5.82 -6.96 13.89
C PRO A 4 6.02 -5.80 12.90
N GLN A 5 7.20 -5.24 12.93
CA GLN A 5 7.60 -4.19 12.01
C GLN A 5 7.81 -4.88 10.66
N GLY A 6 7.09 -4.44 9.63
CA GLY A 6 7.40 -4.80 8.25
C GLY A 6 8.88 -4.49 7.93
N PRO A 7 9.39 -4.94 6.79
CA PRO A 7 10.79 -4.72 6.42
C PRO A 7 11.15 -3.25 6.53
N ARG A 8 12.20 -2.94 7.26
CA ARG A 8 12.60 -1.55 7.60
C ARG A 8 12.92 -0.68 6.37
N TRP A 9 13.20 -1.32 5.23
CA TRP A 9 13.48 -0.65 3.97
C TRP A 9 12.25 -0.09 3.25
N VAL A 10 11.04 -0.58 3.57
CA VAL A 10 9.79 -0.19 2.92
C VAL A 10 9.50 1.29 3.10
N ALA A 11 9.52 1.79 4.33
CA ALA A 11 9.21 3.18 4.61
C ALA A 11 10.16 4.16 3.90
N PRO A 12 11.50 4.01 3.97
CA PRO A 12 12.41 4.90 3.26
C PRO A 12 12.29 4.77 1.73
N LEU A 13 12.02 3.58 1.19
CA LEU A 13 11.81 3.38 -0.24
C LEU A 13 10.61 4.22 -0.73
N PHE A 14 9.46 4.09 -0.08
CA PHE A 14 8.25 4.81 -0.47
C PHE A 14 8.38 6.32 -0.26
N ALA A 15 9.06 6.75 0.80
CA ALA A 15 9.35 8.16 1.02
C ALA A 15 10.26 8.73 -0.09
N LEU A 16 11.31 7.99 -0.48
CA LEU A 16 12.21 8.38 -1.57
C LEU A 16 11.47 8.49 -2.90
N LEU A 17 10.65 7.50 -3.22
CA LEU A 17 9.88 7.50 -4.47
C LEU A 17 8.87 8.65 -4.50
N GLY A 18 8.14 8.89 -3.41
CA GLY A 18 7.26 10.05 -3.30
C GLY A 18 8.03 11.36 -3.48
N LEU A 19 9.23 11.48 -2.91
CA LEU A 19 10.08 12.65 -3.07
C LEU A 19 10.57 12.85 -4.51
N LEU A 20 10.90 11.76 -5.21
CA LEU A 20 11.31 11.80 -6.62
C LEU A 20 10.15 12.12 -7.57
N THR A 21 8.93 11.70 -7.23
CA THR A 21 7.73 11.99 -8.03
C THR A 21 7.37 13.48 -7.98
N VAL A 22 7.67 14.19 -6.89
CA VAL A 22 7.38 15.63 -6.76
C VAL A 22 8.01 16.47 -7.88
N PRO A 23 9.35 16.44 -8.13
CA PRO A 23 9.95 17.21 -9.21
C PRO A 23 9.44 16.77 -10.59
N TRP A 24 9.11 15.50 -10.78
CA TRP A 24 8.47 15.01 -12.00
C TRP A 24 7.10 15.64 -12.22
N THR A 25 6.24 15.65 -11.21
CA THR A 25 4.92 16.30 -11.24
C THR A 25 5.03 17.80 -11.55
N VAL A 26 6.00 18.47 -10.92
CA VAL A 26 6.29 19.90 -11.19
C VAL A 26 6.72 20.08 -12.64
N TYR A 27 7.62 19.26 -13.16
CA TYR A 27 8.05 19.30 -14.55
C TYR A 27 6.86 19.13 -15.51
N LEU A 28 6.00 18.13 -15.29
CA LEU A 28 4.79 17.91 -16.09
C LEU A 28 3.84 19.12 -16.05
N ALA A 29 3.64 19.70 -14.87
CA ALA A 29 2.78 20.87 -14.72
C ALA A 29 3.21 22.07 -15.59
N PHE A 30 4.52 22.21 -15.88
CA PHE A 30 5.04 23.30 -16.71
C PHE A 30 5.22 22.93 -18.18
N THR A 31 5.46 21.64 -18.51
CA THR A 31 5.83 21.21 -19.87
C THR A 31 4.66 20.65 -20.67
N LEU A 32 3.60 20.17 -20.03
CA LEU A 32 2.43 19.65 -20.74
C LEU A 32 1.74 20.74 -21.58
N PRO A 33 1.51 20.47 -22.88
CA PRO A 33 0.93 21.46 -23.77
C PRO A 33 -0.50 21.82 -23.36
N HIS A 34 -0.80 23.10 -23.41
CA HIS A 34 -2.13 23.67 -23.09
C HIS A 34 -3.20 23.32 -24.15
N ARG A 35 -2.80 22.76 -25.28
CA ARG A 35 -3.65 22.43 -26.44
C ARG A 35 -3.71 20.92 -26.67
N ALA A 36 -4.13 20.17 -25.68
CA ALA A 36 -4.57 18.80 -25.92
C ALA A 36 -6.05 18.81 -26.34
N THR A 37 -6.46 17.83 -27.12
CA THR A 37 -7.84 17.64 -27.61
C THR A 37 -8.87 17.45 -26.49
N ALA A 38 -8.43 17.24 -25.25
CA ALA A 38 -9.26 17.16 -24.06
C ALA A 38 -9.12 18.42 -23.18
N HIS A 39 -10.25 19.06 -22.86
CA HIS A 39 -10.31 20.11 -21.85
C HIS A 39 -9.76 19.58 -20.52
N HIS A 40 -8.88 20.36 -19.89
CA HIS A 40 -8.28 20.01 -18.60
C HIS A 40 -7.31 18.81 -18.57
N TYR A 41 -6.75 18.39 -19.71
CA TYR A 41 -5.78 17.29 -19.80
C TYR A 41 -4.62 17.45 -18.78
N ARG A 42 -4.02 18.63 -18.70
CA ARG A 42 -2.96 18.94 -17.74
C ARG A 42 -3.42 18.80 -16.29
N LEU A 43 -4.65 19.27 -15.97
CA LEU A 43 -5.19 19.18 -14.62
C LEU A 43 -5.43 17.73 -14.21
N ALA A 44 -5.88 16.88 -15.13
CA ALA A 44 -6.09 15.47 -14.87
C ALA A 44 -4.76 14.75 -14.54
N TRP A 45 -3.71 14.98 -15.32
CA TRP A 45 -2.40 14.37 -15.09
C TRP A 45 -1.74 14.87 -13.80
N VAL A 46 -1.68 16.18 -13.60
CA VAL A 46 -1.11 16.75 -12.37
C VAL A 46 -1.90 16.30 -11.13
N GLY A 47 -3.23 16.24 -11.22
CA GLY A 47 -4.08 15.75 -10.13
C GLY A 47 -3.84 14.29 -9.82
N PHE A 48 -3.63 13.46 -10.84
CA PHE A 48 -3.29 12.05 -10.70
C PHE A 48 -1.94 11.86 -10.00
N ASP A 49 -0.91 12.58 -10.45
CA ASP A 49 0.44 12.52 -9.84
C ASP A 49 0.42 13.00 -8.39
N VAL A 50 -0.34 14.06 -8.08
CA VAL A 50 -0.52 14.53 -6.69
C VAL A 50 -1.16 13.44 -5.83
N ALA A 51 -2.17 12.75 -6.35
CA ALA A 51 -2.80 11.63 -5.64
C ALA A 51 -1.81 10.49 -5.41
N LEU A 52 -0.98 10.17 -6.41
CA LEU A 52 0.08 9.16 -6.29
C LEU A 52 1.12 9.55 -5.23
N VAL A 53 1.59 10.80 -5.22
CA VAL A 53 2.52 11.33 -4.20
C VAL A 53 1.92 11.19 -2.80
N VAL A 54 0.67 11.58 -2.61
CA VAL A 54 -0.02 11.47 -1.31
C VAL A 54 -0.14 10.01 -0.89
N ALA A 55 -0.48 9.10 -1.79
CA ALA A 55 -0.59 7.67 -1.51
C ALA A 55 0.76 7.04 -1.13
N LEU A 56 1.84 7.42 -1.84
CA LEU A 56 3.22 6.99 -1.53
C LEU A 56 3.65 7.43 -0.13
N PHE A 57 3.46 8.70 0.21
CA PHE A 57 3.82 9.21 1.54
C PHE A 57 2.94 8.62 2.64
N ALA A 58 1.64 8.42 2.40
CA ALA A 58 0.76 7.75 3.36
C ALA A 58 1.20 6.30 3.61
N THR A 59 1.58 5.57 2.55
CA THR A 59 2.12 4.21 2.67
C THR A 59 3.43 4.21 3.45
N ALA A 60 4.36 5.12 3.14
CA ALA A 60 5.63 5.28 3.86
C ALA A 60 5.40 5.53 5.36
N LEU A 61 4.55 6.50 5.69
CA LEU A 61 4.27 6.92 7.05
C LEU A 61 3.62 5.81 7.88
N LEU A 62 2.62 5.13 7.32
CA LEU A 62 1.91 4.06 8.02
C LEU A 62 2.77 2.79 8.13
N ALA A 63 3.60 2.50 7.14
CA ALA A 63 4.60 1.44 7.20
C ALA A 63 5.64 1.72 8.28
N TRP A 64 6.16 2.97 8.35
CA TRP A 64 7.10 3.38 9.38
C TRP A 64 6.52 3.27 10.80
N ARG A 65 5.25 3.66 10.95
CA ARG A 65 4.53 3.54 12.23
C ARG A 65 4.10 2.11 12.57
N GLY A 66 4.31 1.14 11.69
CA GLY A 66 3.89 -0.25 11.88
C GLY A 66 2.38 -0.41 12.04
N ARG A 67 1.58 0.50 11.48
CA ARG A 67 0.12 0.47 11.61
C ARG A 67 -0.49 -0.46 10.56
N ARG A 68 -1.49 -1.25 10.96
CA ARG A 68 -2.24 -2.14 10.06
C ARG A 68 -3.00 -1.39 8.97
N LEU A 69 -3.33 -0.13 9.22
CA LEU A 69 -3.98 0.76 8.25
C LEU A 69 -3.14 1.01 6.98
N VAL A 70 -1.85 0.59 6.96
CA VAL A 70 -0.98 0.63 5.78
C VAL A 70 -1.58 -0.12 4.59
N ILE A 71 -2.46 -1.09 4.81
CA ILE A 71 -3.16 -1.83 3.75
C ILE A 71 -3.88 -0.88 2.80
N VAL A 72 -4.60 0.10 3.34
CA VAL A 72 -5.42 1.01 2.52
C VAL A 72 -4.56 1.83 1.55
N PRO A 73 -3.57 2.64 2.01
CA PRO A 73 -2.75 3.40 1.08
C PRO A 73 -1.86 2.50 0.21
N ALA A 74 -1.44 1.32 0.67
CA ALA A 74 -0.67 0.39 -0.16
C ALA A 74 -1.49 -0.12 -1.35
N VAL A 75 -2.76 -0.49 -1.15
CA VAL A 75 -3.65 -0.90 -2.24
C VAL A 75 -3.92 0.28 -3.19
N VAL A 76 -4.19 1.46 -2.65
CA VAL A 76 -4.39 2.68 -3.47
C VAL A 76 -3.14 2.97 -4.30
N THR A 77 -1.95 2.93 -3.71
CA THR A 77 -0.69 3.15 -4.42
C THR A 77 -0.49 2.11 -5.53
N ALA A 78 -0.72 0.82 -5.24
CA ALA A 78 -0.61 -0.24 -6.25
C ALA A 78 -1.55 -0.01 -7.44
N THR A 79 -2.78 0.39 -7.16
CA THR A 79 -3.78 0.69 -8.20
C THR A 79 -3.36 1.89 -9.04
N LEU A 80 -2.93 2.98 -8.40
CA LEU A 80 -2.48 4.18 -9.11
C LEU A 80 -1.26 3.90 -9.98
N LEU A 81 -0.26 3.16 -9.49
CA LEU A 81 0.91 2.77 -10.29
C LEU A 81 0.55 1.88 -11.48
N ALA A 82 -0.39 0.94 -11.31
CA ALA A 82 -0.84 0.11 -12.41
C ALA A 82 -1.59 0.93 -13.49
N VAL A 83 -2.38 1.92 -13.06
CA VAL A 83 -3.07 2.84 -13.97
C VAL A 83 -2.07 3.76 -14.66
N ASP A 84 -1.05 4.25 -13.95
CA ASP A 84 0.03 5.08 -14.49
C ASP A 84 0.79 4.33 -15.59
N ALA A 85 1.28 3.13 -15.29
CA ALA A 85 1.93 2.26 -16.27
C ALA A 85 1.08 2.02 -17.52
N TRP A 86 -0.23 1.81 -17.33
CA TRP A 86 -1.16 1.61 -18.43
C TRP A 86 -1.28 2.86 -19.32
N PHE A 87 -1.52 4.01 -18.70
CA PHE A 87 -1.68 5.26 -19.44
C PHE A 87 -0.38 5.70 -20.11
N ASP A 88 0.74 5.59 -19.43
CA ASP A 88 2.06 5.93 -19.97
C ASP A 88 2.39 5.13 -21.23
N VAL A 89 2.13 3.84 -21.23
CA VAL A 89 2.37 2.97 -22.38
C VAL A 89 1.42 3.30 -23.54
N LEU A 90 0.15 3.63 -23.27
CA LEU A 90 -0.85 3.91 -24.31
C LEU A 90 -0.73 5.32 -24.88
N THR A 91 -0.34 6.31 -24.07
CA THR A 91 -0.27 7.71 -24.50
C THR A 91 1.08 8.11 -25.07
N SER A 92 2.13 7.31 -24.83
CA SER A 92 3.46 7.55 -25.38
C SER A 92 3.51 7.32 -26.87
N GLY A 93 3.94 8.34 -27.63
CA GLY A 93 4.15 8.28 -29.08
C GLY A 93 5.64 8.20 -29.46
N GLY A 94 5.95 7.57 -30.59
CA GLY A 94 7.27 7.59 -31.21
C GLY A 94 8.43 7.14 -30.31
N GLY A 95 9.49 7.93 -30.21
CA GLY A 95 10.69 7.60 -29.44
C GLY A 95 10.54 7.55 -27.91
N GLN A 96 9.47 8.11 -27.36
CA GLN A 96 9.19 8.08 -25.93
C GLN A 96 8.62 6.74 -25.47
N ARG A 97 8.05 5.95 -26.37
CA ARG A 97 7.41 4.67 -26.03
C ARG A 97 8.36 3.67 -25.36
N GLN A 98 9.63 3.64 -25.79
CA GLN A 98 10.63 2.74 -25.18
C GLN A 98 10.96 3.16 -23.76
N PHE A 99 11.04 4.46 -23.50
CA PHE A 99 11.28 5.00 -22.16
C PHE A 99 10.08 4.71 -21.25
N SER A 100 8.85 4.96 -21.67
CA SER A 100 7.64 4.65 -20.91
C SER A 100 7.48 3.17 -20.60
N LEU A 101 7.79 2.29 -21.57
CA LEU A 101 7.82 0.84 -21.34
C LEU A 101 8.87 0.45 -20.31
N ALA A 102 10.05 1.07 -20.35
CA ALA A 102 11.12 0.80 -19.40
C ALA A 102 10.74 1.25 -17.98
N THR A 103 10.16 2.43 -17.81
CA THR A 103 9.69 2.93 -16.49
C THR A 103 8.56 2.07 -15.96
N ALA A 104 7.55 1.74 -16.77
CA ALA A 104 6.45 0.89 -16.38
C ALA A 104 6.93 -0.49 -15.89
N LEU A 105 7.83 -1.16 -16.64
CA LEU A 105 8.29 -2.50 -16.32
C LEU A 105 9.31 -2.54 -15.18
N LEU A 106 10.19 -1.53 -15.06
CA LEU A 106 11.31 -1.56 -14.12
C LEU A 106 11.01 -0.83 -12.82
N VAL A 107 10.06 0.09 -12.80
CA VAL A 107 9.75 0.92 -11.63
C VAL A 107 8.32 0.71 -11.16
N GLU A 108 7.32 1.00 -12.02
CA GLU A 108 5.92 1.09 -11.60
C GLU A 108 5.33 -0.28 -11.24
N LEU A 109 5.48 -1.28 -12.11
CA LEU A 109 4.96 -2.62 -11.85
C LEU A 109 5.66 -3.36 -10.71
N PRO A 110 6.99 -3.33 -10.57
CA PRO A 110 7.65 -3.88 -9.39
C PRO A 110 7.23 -3.20 -8.10
N LEU A 111 7.06 -1.88 -8.12
CA LEU A 111 6.61 -1.12 -6.96
C LEU A 111 5.15 -1.43 -6.60
N ALA A 112 4.28 -1.54 -7.60
CA ALA A 112 2.91 -2.01 -7.39
C ALA A 112 2.89 -3.42 -6.77
N GLY A 113 3.77 -4.33 -7.25
CA GLY A 113 3.96 -5.66 -6.67
C GLY A 113 4.38 -5.61 -5.19
N VAL A 114 5.30 -4.73 -4.83
CA VAL A 114 5.70 -4.50 -3.43
C VAL A 114 4.52 -4.00 -2.59
N CYS A 115 3.70 -3.10 -3.11
CA CYS A 115 2.50 -2.62 -2.42
C CYS A 115 1.49 -3.74 -2.16
N VAL A 116 1.22 -4.58 -3.15
CA VAL A 116 0.34 -5.75 -3.03
C VAL A 116 0.90 -6.74 -2.01
N TRP A 117 2.21 -6.99 -2.03
CA TRP A 117 2.87 -7.85 -1.05
C TRP A 117 2.74 -7.31 0.38
N ILE A 118 2.95 -6.00 0.59
CA ILE A 118 2.76 -5.34 1.90
C ILE A 118 1.33 -5.52 2.39
N ALA A 119 0.34 -5.27 1.52
CA ALA A 119 -1.06 -5.42 1.86
C ALA A 119 -1.39 -6.87 2.24
N GLY A 120 -0.99 -7.84 1.43
CA GLY A 120 -1.22 -9.27 1.67
C GLY A 120 -0.55 -9.76 2.95
N HIS A 121 0.71 -9.42 3.17
CA HIS A 121 1.45 -9.80 4.37
C HIS A 121 0.84 -9.21 5.65
N THR A 122 0.36 -7.97 5.59
CA THR A 122 -0.30 -7.32 6.73
C THR A 122 -1.64 -7.98 7.06
N VAL A 123 -2.41 -8.39 6.05
CA VAL A 123 -3.67 -9.15 6.22
C VAL A 123 -3.40 -10.50 6.84
N GLU A 124 -2.40 -11.24 6.34
CA GLU A 124 -2.04 -12.56 6.87
C GLU A 124 -1.65 -12.51 8.35
N LEU A 125 -0.82 -11.54 8.74
CA LEU A 125 -0.44 -11.32 10.14
C LEU A 125 -1.66 -10.96 11.01
N ALA A 126 -2.61 -10.20 10.50
CA ALA A 126 -3.85 -9.88 11.20
C ALA A 126 -4.68 -11.13 11.46
N MET A 127 -4.91 -11.96 10.44
CA MET A 127 -5.67 -13.21 10.55
C MET A 127 -5.03 -14.20 11.51
N ARG A 128 -3.71 -14.37 11.46
CA ARG A 128 -2.97 -15.26 12.38
C ARG A 128 -3.13 -14.82 13.84
N ARG A 129 -3.12 -13.50 14.09
CA ARG A 129 -3.30 -12.96 15.45
C ARG A 129 -4.73 -13.17 15.96
N GLU A 130 -5.73 -12.97 15.13
CA GLU A 130 -7.12 -13.23 15.49
C GLU A 130 -7.36 -14.70 15.81
N ALA A 131 -6.87 -15.61 14.97
CA ALA A 131 -6.94 -17.05 15.23
C ALA A 131 -6.24 -17.44 16.54
N TYR A 132 -5.09 -16.84 16.86
CA TYR A 132 -4.40 -17.09 18.13
C TYR A 132 -5.22 -16.60 19.34
N LEU A 133 -5.79 -15.39 19.27
CA LEU A 133 -6.62 -14.84 20.35
C LEU A 133 -7.89 -15.67 20.57
N THR A 134 -8.57 -16.06 19.51
CA THR A 134 -9.76 -16.90 19.57
C THR A 134 -9.45 -18.27 20.23
N ARG A 135 -8.34 -18.89 19.87
CA ARG A 135 -7.89 -20.15 20.50
C ARG A 135 -7.58 -19.96 21.98
N ARG A 136 -6.97 -18.83 22.37
CA ARG A 136 -6.70 -18.54 23.79
C ARG A 136 -7.98 -18.34 24.59
N LEU A 137 -8.95 -17.60 24.06
CA LEU A 137 -10.24 -17.39 24.69
C LEU A 137 -11.00 -18.71 24.87
N ALA A 138 -11.10 -19.50 23.82
CA ALA A 138 -11.74 -20.82 23.90
C ALA A 138 -11.09 -21.76 24.92
N ARG A 139 -9.76 -21.70 25.07
CA ARG A 139 -9.04 -22.47 26.09
C ARG A 139 -9.34 -21.97 27.51
N ALA A 140 -9.38 -20.65 27.71
CA ALA A 140 -9.70 -20.06 29.01
C ALA A 140 -11.14 -20.39 29.44
N GLU A 141 -12.10 -20.35 28.52
CA GLU A 141 -13.48 -20.73 28.76
C GLU A 141 -13.62 -22.21 29.15
N ARG A 142 -12.89 -23.11 28.48
CA ARG A 142 -12.88 -24.53 28.84
C ARG A 142 -12.36 -24.77 30.26
N LEU A 143 -11.23 -24.14 30.62
CA LEU A 143 -10.65 -24.26 31.96
C LEU A 143 -11.59 -23.71 33.03
N ALA A 144 -12.20 -22.54 32.82
CA ALA A 144 -13.18 -21.98 33.75
C ALA A 144 -14.43 -22.87 33.88
N GLY A 145 -14.85 -23.52 32.79
CA GLY A 145 -15.94 -24.49 32.81
C GLY A 145 -15.59 -25.78 33.63
N GLU A 146 -14.37 -26.27 33.49
CA GLU A 146 -13.88 -27.42 34.25
C GLU A 146 -13.78 -27.13 35.75
N GLU A 147 -13.26 -25.95 36.13
CA GLU A 147 -13.19 -25.48 37.51
C GLU A 147 -14.57 -25.36 38.15
N ARG A 148 -15.54 -24.78 37.44
CA ARG A 148 -16.95 -24.69 37.90
C ARG A 148 -17.55 -26.08 38.11
N ARG A 149 -17.34 -27.04 37.20
CA ARG A 149 -17.82 -28.41 37.35
C ARG A 149 -17.15 -29.15 38.53
N ALA A 150 -15.84 -28.92 38.73
CA ALA A 150 -15.11 -29.48 39.86
C ALA A 150 -15.61 -28.90 41.20
N ALA A 151 -15.88 -27.59 41.27
CA ALA A 151 -16.45 -26.94 42.45
C ALA A 151 -17.82 -27.52 42.83
N VAL A 152 -18.71 -27.68 41.84
CA VAL A 152 -20.05 -28.28 42.06
C VAL A 152 -19.95 -29.75 42.57
N ARG A 153 -18.97 -30.52 42.09
CA ARG A 153 -18.77 -31.91 42.55
C ARG A 153 -18.25 -31.99 44.01
N ARG A 154 -17.55 -30.97 44.51
CA ARG A 154 -17.02 -30.98 45.91
C ARG A 154 -18.10 -30.59 46.92
N VAL A 155 -19.21 -29.99 46.52
CA VAL A 155 -20.29 -29.55 47.39
C VAL A 155 -21.41 -30.61 47.51
N ARG A 156 -21.37 -31.61 46.65
CA ARG A 156 -22.22 -32.81 46.77
C ARG A 156 -21.54 -33.93 47.51
#